data_590e6f6c70abdf3509c5a058846f09e6
#
_entry.id   590e6f6c70abdf3509c5a058846f09e6
#
_cell.length_a   1.000
_cell.length_b   1.000
_cell.length_c   1.000
_cell.angle_alpha   90.00
_cell.angle_beta   90.00
_cell.angle_gamma   90.00
#
_symmetry.space_group_name_H-M   'P 1'
#
loop_
_entity.id
_entity.type
_entity.pdbx_description
1 polymer ?
#
loop_
_entity_poly.entity_id
_entity_poly.type
_entity_poly.pdbx_seq_one_letter_code
_entity_poly.pdbx_strand_id
1 'polypeptide(L)'
;LIDKVADIAAQCEEYNVLGKPMLPKFDCPEGYDEDEYLKQLCRDGWRTLLAETGKVDNEGVKQEYLDRIKNEMDVIFEADLSGYFLIVQDIVNYVREQGWLPGPGRGSAAGCLISYLIGITEIDPIEYDLIFERFYNAGRNTEDHVSLPDIDVDVPAEKRDDVIAYIKSKYGEDNVSQMLTFNKLQGRAALKEIMRITNAVSFAEMNDITKNIPNEADVSDLIEESGEKSLIRWTLLYQPSDLVKWCKVNQEGDLIGPLAEIFEQAIDIEGTIKSQGKHAAGVIISANKLREVCPMVQDRNKNLVAGFEMGDLEDQGHVKFDILGIDLLSKIMEIKDEH
;
A
#
# COMPACT_ATOMS: atom_id res chain seq x y z
N LEU A 1 -30.33 -6.47 -36.44
CA LEU A 1 -29.36 -5.79 -35.55
C LEU A 1 -29.54 -6.29 -34.12
N ILE A 2 -30.77 -6.33 -33.60
CA ILE A 2 -31.09 -6.82 -32.25
C ILE A 2 -30.69 -8.27 -32.07
N ASP A 3 -30.97 -9.14 -33.05
CA ASP A 3 -30.61 -10.55 -33.02
C ASP A 3 -29.06 -10.73 -32.92
N LYS A 4 -28.29 -9.91 -33.65
CA LYS A 4 -26.82 -9.93 -33.56
C LYS A 4 -26.27 -9.48 -32.19
N VAL A 5 -26.96 -8.56 -31.52
CA VAL A 5 -26.61 -8.14 -30.14
C VAL A 5 -26.87 -9.29 -29.17
N ALA A 6 -27.99 -9.99 -29.33
CA ALA A 6 -28.30 -11.19 -28.53
C ALA A 6 -27.28 -12.32 -28.74
N ASP A 7 -26.87 -12.56 -30.03
CA ASP A 7 -25.85 -13.54 -30.35
C ASP A 7 -24.48 -13.21 -29.75
N ILE A 8 -24.12 -11.94 -29.70
CA ILE A 8 -22.86 -11.49 -29.05
C ILE A 8 -22.97 -11.63 -27.53
N ALA A 9 -24.09 -11.22 -26.95
CA ALA A 9 -24.32 -11.35 -25.52
C ALA A 9 -24.29 -12.82 -25.06
N ALA A 10 -24.84 -13.74 -25.88
CA ALA A 10 -24.83 -15.18 -25.60
C ALA A 10 -23.43 -15.82 -25.68
N GLN A 11 -22.43 -15.15 -26.27
CA GLN A 11 -21.04 -15.58 -26.30
C GLN A 11 -20.25 -15.10 -25.06
N CYS A 12 -20.82 -14.20 -24.27
CA CYS A 12 -20.20 -13.74 -23.03
C CYS A 12 -20.48 -14.76 -21.92
N GLU A 13 -19.44 -15.29 -21.34
CA GLU A 13 -19.54 -16.20 -20.19
C GLU A 13 -19.51 -15.36 -18.89
N GLU A 14 -20.23 -15.81 -17.87
CA GLU A 14 -20.09 -15.27 -16.53
C GLU A 14 -18.83 -15.85 -15.90
N TYR A 15 -17.93 -14.99 -15.45
CA TYR A 15 -16.72 -15.40 -14.74
C TYR A 15 -16.43 -14.43 -13.60
N ASN A 16 -15.77 -14.95 -12.57
CA ASN A 16 -15.32 -14.13 -11.44
C ASN A 16 -13.86 -13.71 -11.65
N VAL A 17 -13.59 -12.42 -11.55
CA VAL A 17 -12.22 -11.86 -11.64
C VAL A 17 -11.55 -11.74 -10.28
N LEU A 18 -12.32 -11.94 -9.19
CA LEU A 18 -11.78 -11.89 -7.84
C LEU A 18 -11.00 -13.16 -7.54
N GLY A 19 -9.88 -13.02 -6.86
CA GLY A 19 -8.97 -14.12 -6.54
C GLY A 19 -8.46 -14.08 -5.11
N LYS A 20 -8.07 -15.25 -4.60
CA LYS A 20 -7.32 -15.32 -3.34
C LYS A 20 -5.87 -14.91 -3.61
N PRO A 21 -5.16 -14.33 -2.61
CA PRO A 21 -3.77 -13.98 -2.75
C PRO A 21 -2.93 -15.16 -3.26
N MET A 22 -2.21 -14.92 -4.35
CA MET A 22 -1.33 -15.90 -4.99
C MET A 22 0.09 -15.37 -4.95
N LEU A 23 0.86 -15.83 -3.99
CA LEU A 23 2.30 -15.55 -3.91
C LEU A 23 3.06 -16.33 -4.99
N PRO A 24 4.08 -15.74 -5.61
CA PRO A 24 5.04 -16.52 -6.36
C PRO A 24 5.76 -17.48 -5.43
N LYS A 25 6.05 -18.66 -5.91
CA LYS A 25 6.81 -19.64 -5.13
C LYS A 25 8.24 -19.15 -4.96
N PHE A 26 8.74 -19.17 -3.72
CA PHE A 26 10.13 -18.83 -3.43
C PHE A 26 11.03 -20.02 -3.78
N ASP A 27 12.15 -19.76 -4.43
CA ASP A 27 13.12 -20.79 -4.81
C ASP A 27 14.04 -21.10 -3.61
N CYS A 28 13.62 -22.08 -2.81
CA CYS A 28 14.36 -22.50 -1.63
C CYS A 28 15.61 -23.31 -1.98
N PRO A 29 16.63 -23.31 -1.10
CA PRO A 29 17.77 -24.22 -1.24
C PRO A 29 17.35 -25.69 -1.28
N GLU A 30 18.16 -26.54 -1.90
CA GLU A 30 17.89 -27.97 -2.04
C GLU A 30 17.60 -28.64 -0.67
N GLY A 31 16.49 -29.35 -0.59
CA GLY A 31 16.06 -30.06 0.60
C GLY A 31 15.14 -29.28 1.54
N TYR A 32 14.79 -28.05 1.21
CA TYR A 32 13.85 -27.22 1.96
C TYR A 32 12.58 -26.90 1.18
N ASP A 33 11.44 -26.93 1.85
CA ASP A 33 10.27 -26.17 1.46
C ASP A 33 10.30 -24.76 2.13
N GLU A 34 9.33 -23.92 1.81
CA GLU A 34 9.29 -22.54 2.32
C GLU A 34 9.19 -22.48 3.85
N ASP A 35 8.40 -23.36 4.47
CA ASP A 35 8.23 -23.40 5.92
C ASP A 35 9.51 -23.87 6.63
N GLU A 36 10.14 -24.93 6.12
CA GLU A 36 11.39 -25.43 6.68
C GLU A 36 12.55 -24.45 6.49
N TYR A 37 12.58 -23.74 5.36
CA TYR A 37 13.60 -22.74 5.12
C TYR A 37 13.41 -21.52 6.03
N LEU A 38 12.17 -21.04 6.22
CA LEU A 38 11.88 -19.99 7.19
C LEU A 38 12.28 -20.38 8.61
N LYS A 39 11.97 -21.61 9.03
CA LYS A 39 12.44 -22.15 10.32
C LYS A 39 13.96 -22.16 10.43
N GLN A 40 14.66 -22.52 9.37
CA GLN A 40 16.13 -22.52 9.37
C GLN A 40 16.70 -21.11 9.55
N LEU A 41 16.17 -20.14 8.83
CA LEU A 41 16.58 -18.73 8.98
C LEU A 41 16.32 -18.20 10.40
N CYS A 42 15.20 -18.57 11.01
CA CYS A 42 14.90 -18.23 12.41
C CYS A 42 15.88 -18.89 13.40
N ARG A 43 16.31 -20.13 13.17
CA ARG A 43 17.34 -20.78 13.99
C ARG A 43 18.69 -20.06 13.89
N ASP A 44 19.06 -19.63 12.71
CA ASP A 44 20.29 -18.84 12.49
C ASP A 44 20.22 -17.49 13.18
N GLY A 45 19.10 -16.75 13.04
CA GLY A 45 18.85 -15.51 13.77
C GLY A 45 18.82 -15.69 15.28
N TRP A 46 18.18 -16.75 15.78
CA TRP A 46 18.22 -17.10 17.21
C TRP A 46 19.66 -17.21 17.71
N ARG A 47 20.52 -17.93 16.98
CA ARG A 47 21.90 -18.10 17.36
C ARG A 47 22.67 -16.80 17.38
N THR A 48 22.58 -16.00 16.31
CA THR A 48 23.42 -14.80 16.12
C THR A 48 22.91 -13.59 16.88
N LEU A 49 21.58 -13.38 16.93
CA LEU A 49 21.01 -12.16 17.51
C LEU A 49 20.63 -12.32 18.99
N LEU A 50 20.37 -13.53 19.47
CA LEU A 50 19.89 -13.77 20.83
C LEU A 50 20.88 -14.58 21.67
N ALA A 51 21.30 -15.76 21.22
CA ALA A 51 22.17 -16.64 22.02
C ALA A 51 23.60 -16.10 22.12
N GLU A 52 24.22 -15.72 21.01
CA GLU A 52 25.61 -15.20 21.03
C GLU A 52 25.73 -13.82 21.68
N THR A 53 24.62 -13.06 21.74
CA THR A 53 24.58 -11.75 22.42
C THR A 53 24.21 -11.80 23.90
N GLY A 54 23.88 -13.00 24.42
CA GLY A 54 23.51 -13.22 25.82
C GLY A 54 22.08 -12.75 26.17
N LYS A 55 21.28 -12.33 25.20
CA LYS A 55 19.90 -11.86 25.45
C LYS A 55 19.00 -12.95 26.08
N VAL A 56 19.26 -14.21 25.79
CA VAL A 56 18.45 -15.37 26.25
C VAL A 56 19.19 -16.26 27.27
N ASP A 57 20.15 -15.70 28.00
CA ASP A 57 20.88 -16.44 29.07
C ASP A 57 19.98 -16.70 30.28
N ASN A 58 18.97 -15.89 30.52
CA ASN A 58 17.96 -16.09 31.55
C ASN A 58 16.85 -17.01 31.00
N GLU A 59 16.60 -18.14 31.72
CA GLU A 59 15.60 -19.12 31.28
C GLU A 59 14.18 -18.54 31.17
N GLY A 60 13.80 -17.59 31.99
CA GLY A 60 12.48 -16.91 31.88
C GLY A 60 12.37 -16.10 30.63
N VAL A 61 13.39 -15.29 30.31
CA VAL A 61 13.46 -14.50 29.09
C VAL A 61 13.50 -15.42 27.86
N LYS A 62 14.31 -16.44 27.91
CA LYS A 62 14.40 -17.44 26.82
C LYS A 62 13.06 -18.09 26.52
N GLN A 63 12.30 -18.46 27.56
CA GLN A 63 10.99 -19.07 27.40
C GLN A 63 10.00 -18.08 26.72
N GLU A 64 10.04 -16.81 27.10
CA GLU A 64 9.23 -15.76 26.48
C GLU A 64 9.48 -15.66 24.97
N TYR A 65 10.75 -15.62 24.55
CA TYR A 65 11.09 -15.62 23.12
C TYR A 65 10.63 -16.90 22.41
N LEU A 66 10.80 -18.07 23.02
CA LEU A 66 10.39 -19.36 22.43
C LEU A 66 8.87 -19.44 22.24
N ASP A 67 8.11 -18.99 23.24
CA ASP A 67 6.64 -18.96 23.18
C ASP A 67 6.17 -18.00 22.09
N ARG A 68 6.81 -16.84 21.97
CA ARG A 68 6.52 -15.85 20.93
C ARG A 68 6.84 -16.39 19.54
N ILE A 69 8.00 -16.98 19.32
CA ILE A 69 8.39 -17.62 18.04
C ILE A 69 7.37 -18.66 17.64
N LYS A 70 7.00 -19.54 18.60
CA LYS A 70 6.04 -20.60 18.31
C LYS A 70 4.68 -20.01 17.88
N ASN A 71 4.16 -19.05 18.63
CA ASN A 71 2.89 -18.40 18.31
C ASN A 71 2.91 -17.75 16.93
N GLU A 72 3.96 -16.98 16.62
CA GLU A 72 4.08 -16.30 15.32
C GLU A 72 4.24 -17.29 14.17
N MET A 73 5.06 -18.36 14.33
CA MET A 73 5.22 -19.38 13.31
C MET A 73 3.93 -20.14 13.04
N ASP A 74 3.20 -20.54 14.09
CA ASP A 74 1.92 -21.23 13.92
C ASP A 74 0.95 -20.38 13.06
N VAL A 75 0.85 -19.09 13.34
CA VAL A 75 0.01 -18.15 12.59
C VAL A 75 0.49 -17.96 11.14
N ILE A 76 1.80 -17.82 10.93
CA ILE A 76 2.40 -17.63 9.59
C ILE A 76 2.17 -18.85 8.70
N PHE A 77 2.34 -20.07 9.26
CA PHE A 77 2.15 -21.32 8.52
C PHE A 77 0.68 -21.59 8.22
N GLU A 78 -0.22 -21.36 9.18
CA GLU A 78 -1.68 -21.49 8.95
C GLU A 78 -2.18 -20.54 7.85
N ALA A 79 -1.55 -19.38 7.72
CA ALA A 79 -1.91 -18.36 6.72
C ALA A 79 -1.17 -18.53 5.38
N ASP A 80 -0.29 -19.53 5.21
CA ASP A 80 0.53 -19.77 4.01
C ASP A 80 1.39 -18.53 3.62
N LEU A 81 1.99 -17.88 4.63
CA LEU A 81 2.75 -16.64 4.46
C LEU A 81 4.27 -16.84 4.40
N SER A 82 4.79 -18.05 4.53
CA SER A 82 6.24 -18.31 4.53
C SER A 82 6.94 -17.75 3.30
N GLY A 83 6.36 -17.95 2.11
CA GLY A 83 6.87 -17.40 0.87
C GLY A 83 6.93 -15.87 0.86
N TYR A 84 5.94 -15.19 1.44
CA TYR A 84 5.94 -13.74 1.58
C TYR A 84 7.13 -13.23 2.41
N PHE A 85 7.37 -13.84 3.58
CA PHE A 85 8.52 -13.49 4.43
C PHE A 85 9.85 -13.75 3.74
N LEU A 86 9.98 -14.87 3.03
CA LEU A 86 11.20 -15.22 2.30
C LEU A 86 11.50 -14.26 1.16
N ILE A 87 10.47 -13.81 0.41
CA ILE A 87 10.63 -12.82 -0.65
C ILE A 87 11.08 -11.48 -0.06
N VAL A 88 10.46 -11.01 1.02
CA VAL A 88 10.84 -9.75 1.67
C VAL A 88 12.27 -9.83 2.22
N GLN A 89 12.60 -10.93 2.90
CA GLN A 89 13.94 -11.18 3.43
C GLN A 89 15.01 -11.17 2.33
N ASP A 90 14.73 -11.79 1.20
CA ASP A 90 15.60 -11.81 0.04
C ASP A 90 15.86 -10.40 -0.50
N ILE A 91 14.83 -9.58 -0.63
CA ILE A 91 14.96 -8.19 -1.09
C ILE A 91 15.83 -7.38 -0.11
N VAL A 92 15.60 -7.51 1.20
CA VAL A 92 16.38 -6.81 2.22
C VAL A 92 17.83 -7.30 2.23
N ASN A 93 18.08 -8.60 2.07
CA ASN A 93 19.42 -9.15 1.96
C ASN A 93 20.16 -8.65 0.73
N TYR A 94 19.50 -8.59 -0.42
CA TYR A 94 20.09 -8.03 -1.62
C TYR A 94 20.59 -6.59 -1.36
N VAL A 95 19.79 -5.75 -0.71
CA VAL A 95 20.20 -4.37 -0.35
C VAL A 95 21.46 -4.38 0.49
N ARG A 96 21.56 -5.27 1.51
CA ARG A 96 22.77 -5.41 2.36
C ARG A 96 23.97 -5.93 1.59
N GLU A 97 23.79 -6.92 0.72
CA GLU A 97 24.87 -7.52 -0.09
C GLU A 97 25.50 -6.52 -1.07
N GLN A 98 24.71 -5.54 -1.53
CA GLN A 98 25.23 -4.43 -2.33
C GLN A 98 26.00 -3.38 -1.49
N GLY A 99 26.08 -3.56 -0.18
CA GLY A 99 26.67 -2.57 0.75
C GLY A 99 25.75 -1.39 1.06
N TRP A 100 24.47 -1.47 0.64
CA TRP A 100 23.50 -0.41 0.91
C TRP A 100 22.83 -0.61 2.25
N LEU A 101 22.28 0.50 2.79
CA LEU A 101 21.64 0.51 4.10
C LEU A 101 20.12 0.34 3.96
N PRO A 102 19.54 -0.81 4.32
CA PRO A 102 18.07 -0.92 4.44
C PRO A 102 17.60 -0.17 5.69
N GLY A 103 16.32 0.21 5.71
CA GLY A 103 15.69 0.76 6.92
C GLY A 103 15.61 -0.28 8.03
N PRO A 104 15.62 0.16 9.30
CA PRO A 104 15.57 -0.74 10.46
C PRO A 104 14.21 -1.42 10.67
N GLY A 105 13.25 -1.11 9.84
CA GLY A 105 11.86 -1.49 10.00
C GLY A 105 11.01 -0.37 10.61
N ARG A 106 9.74 -0.35 10.27
CA ARG A 106 8.74 0.64 10.76
C ARG A 106 7.33 0.05 10.78
N GLY A 107 6.39 0.83 11.32
CA GLY A 107 4.99 0.44 11.36
C GLY A 107 4.73 -0.83 12.16
N SER A 108 3.76 -1.61 11.72
CA SER A 108 3.35 -2.85 12.38
C SER A 108 4.37 -3.98 12.25
N ALA A 109 5.15 -4.00 11.18
CA ALA A 109 6.16 -5.04 10.91
C ALA A 109 7.23 -5.14 12.02
N ALA A 110 7.52 -4.03 12.71
CA ALA A 110 8.41 -4.02 13.88
C ALA A 110 7.88 -4.87 15.05
N GLY A 111 6.59 -5.21 15.07
CA GLY A 111 5.98 -6.07 16.09
C GLY A 111 6.15 -7.57 15.84
N CYS A 112 6.79 -7.97 14.74
CA CYS A 112 6.98 -9.38 14.36
C CYS A 112 8.40 -9.84 14.72
N LEU A 113 8.50 -10.83 15.63
CA LEU A 113 9.78 -11.42 16.06
C LEU A 113 10.43 -12.24 14.93
N ILE A 114 9.62 -12.92 14.13
CA ILE A 114 10.13 -13.66 12.95
C ILE A 114 10.83 -12.68 11.99
N SER A 115 10.23 -11.50 11.70
CA SER A 115 10.86 -10.47 10.88
C SER A 115 12.22 -10.00 11.43
N TYR A 116 12.34 -9.87 12.77
CA TYR A 116 13.60 -9.54 13.42
C TYR A 116 14.63 -10.66 13.29
N LEU A 117 14.25 -11.90 13.58
CA LEU A 117 15.17 -13.05 13.53
C LEU A 117 15.73 -13.31 12.12
N ILE A 118 14.93 -13.14 11.08
CA ILE A 118 15.39 -13.33 9.69
C ILE A 118 16.00 -12.07 9.07
N GLY A 119 16.11 -11.00 9.85
CA GLY A 119 16.80 -9.77 9.45
C GLY A 119 16.00 -8.85 8.54
N ILE A 120 14.68 -8.96 8.44
CA ILE A 120 13.81 -7.99 7.77
C ILE A 120 13.80 -6.68 8.55
N THR A 121 13.68 -6.76 9.89
CA THR A 121 13.74 -5.60 10.79
C THR A 121 14.94 -5.70 11.73
N GLU A 122 15.35 -4.56 12.29
CA GLU A 122 16.41 -4.48 13.30
C GLU A 122 15.87 -4.15 14.70
N ILE A 123 14.56 -4.18 14.85
CA ILE A 123 13.84 -3.86 16.09
C ILE A 123 13.41 -5.17 16.75
N ASP A 124 13.88 -5.40 17.97
CA ASP A 124 13.48 -6.54 18.78
C ASP A 124 12.12 -6.26 19.44
N PRO A 125 11.03 -6.93 19.01
CA PRO A 125 9.69 -6.59 19.49
C PRO A 125 9.46 -6.92 20.95
N ILE A 126 10.22 -7.84 21.53
CA ILE A 126 10.10 -8.19 22.96
C ILE A 126 10.74 -7.12 23.83
N GLU A 127 11.90 -6.61 23.43
CA GLU A 127 12.58 -5.52 24.15
C GLU A 127 11.72 -4.25 24.25
N TYR A 128 10.86 -4.00 23.23
CA TYR A 128 10.01 -2.81 23.16
C TYR A 128 8.51 -3.07 23.42
N ASP A 129 8.16 -4.24 23.97
CA ASP A 129 6.76 -4.61 24.28
C ASP A 129 5.80 -4.47 23.07
N LEU A 130 6.27 -4.82 21.87
CA LEU A 130 5.46 -4.71 20.65
C LEU A 130 4.60 -5.96 20.45
N ILE A 131 3.36 -5.72 19.99
CA ILE A 131 2.32 -6.74 19.88
C ILE A 131 2.25 -7.27 18.44
N PHE A 132 2.36 -8.60 18.28
CA PHE A 132 2.29 -9.27 16.97
C PHE A 132 0.93 -9.11 16.28
N GLU A 133 -0.15 -9.15 17.04
CA GLU A 133 -1.51 -9.06 16.53
C GLU A 133 -1.83 -7.69 15.86
N ARG A 134 -0.98 -6.67 16.10
CA ARG A 134 -1.04 -5.40 15.35
C ARG A 134 -0.44 -5.54 13.95
N PHE A 135 0.51 -6.44 13.78
CA PHE A 135 1.12 -6.73 12.48
C PHE A 135 0.22 -7.65 11.66
N TYR A 136 -0.20 -8.77 12.23
CA TYR A 136 -1.07 -9.72 11.56
C TYR A 136 -2.09 -10.31 12.52
N ASN A 137 -3.34 -10.36 12.08
CA ASN A 137 -4.44 -10.96 12.83
C ASN A 137 -5.34 -11.75 11.88
N ALA A 138 -5.25 -13.08 11.95
CA ALA A 138 -6.05 -13.99 11.14
C ALA A 138 -7.57 -13.81 11.34
N GLY A 139 -8.01 -13.23 12.47
CA GLY A 139 -9.41 -12.91 12.73
C GLY A 139 -10.00 -11.82 11.81
N ARG A 140 -9.17 -11.14 11.03
CA ARG A 140 -9.63 -10.20 9.99
C ARG A 140 -9.92 -10.87 8.65
N ASN A 141 -9.54 -12.14 8.49
CA ASN A 141 -9.79 -12.90 7.27
C ASN A 141 -11.25 -13.35 7.23
N THR A 142 -11.86 -13.26 6.06
CA THR A 142 -13.17 -13.83 5.74
C THR A 142 -13.01 -14.90 4.66
N GLU A 143 -14.09 -15.64 4.34
CA GLU A 143 -14.05 -16.63 3.25
C GLU A 143 -13.69 -15.99 1.90
N ASP A 144 -14.09 -14.73 1.71
CA ASP A 144 -13.92 -13.98 0.46
C ASP A 144 -12.73 -13.02 0.45
N HIS A 145 -12.16 -12.69 1.63
CA HIS A 145 -11.06 -11.73 1.74
C HIS A 145 -10.01 -12.21 2.72
N VAL A 146 -8.79 -12.39 2.23
CA VAL A 146 -7.59 -12.70 3.03
C VAL A 146 -6.71 -11.46 3.09
N SER A 147 -6.61 -10.88 4.28
CA SER A 147 -5.71 -9.75 4.53
C SER A 147 -4.27 -10.26 4.61
N LEU A 148 -3.38 -9.69 3.82
CA LEU A 148 -1.94 -9.95 3.92
C LEU A 148 -1.28 -8.96 4.90
N PRO A 149 -0.20 -9.36 5.57
CA PRO A 149 0.61 -8.42 6.33
C PRO A 149 1.28 -7.41 5.39
N ASP A 150 1.52 -6.21 5.87
CA ASP A 150 2.20 -5.15 5.12
C ASP A 150 3.59 -4.91 5.71
N ILE A 151 4.63 -5.29 4.97
CA ILE A 151 6.03 -5.06 5.33
C ILE A 151 6.61 -4.03 4.39
N ASP A 152 6.82 -2.82 4.91
CA ASP A 152 7.52 -1.76 4.19
C ASP A 152 9.03 -2.03 4.15
N VAL A 153 9.61 -2.08 2.96
CA VAL A 153 11.05 -2.18 2.75
C VAL A 153 11.59 -0.81 2.38
N ASP A 154 12.24 -0.16 3.33
CA ASP A 154 12.88 1.13 3.12
C ASP A 154 14.30 0.94 2.59
N VAL A 155 14.63 1.64 1.49
CA VAL A 155 15.93 1.59 0.83
C VAL A 155 16.43 3.00 0.53
N PRO A 156 17.73 3.22 0.30
CA PRO A 156 18.21 4.53 -0.14
C PRO A 156 17.50 4.99 -1.42
N ALA A 157 17.06 6.24 -1.47
CA ALA A 157 16.17 6.73 -2.52
C ALA A 157 16.74 6.51 -3.94
N GLU A 158 18.04 6.76 -4.13
CA GLU A 158 18.74 6.58 -5.41
C GLU A 158 18.97 5.11 -5.80
N LYS A 159 18.79 4.16 -4.86
CA LYS A 159 18.98 2.71 -5.07
C LYS A 159 17.68 1.96 -5.32
N ARG A 160 16.53 2.63 -5.15
CA ARG A 160 15.21 2.00 -5.30
C ARG A 160 14.99 1.34 -6.67
N ASP A 161 15.40 2.02 -7.74
CA ASP A 161 15.23 1.47 -9.09
C ASP A 161 16.14 0.27 -9.35
N ASP A 162 17.33 0.24 -8.75
CA ASP A 162 18.24 -0.92 -8.79
C ASP A 162 17.63 -2.13 -8.05
N VAL A 163 16.98 -1.89 -6.91
CA VAL A 163 16.25 -2.96 -6.16
C VAL A 163 15.08 -3.49 -6.99
N ILE A 164 14.32 -2.63 -7.66
CA ILE A 164 13.22 -3.07 -8.54
C ILE A 164 13.77 -3.87 -9.73
N ALA A 165 14.90 -3.47 -10.29
CA ALA A 165 15.57 -4.23 -11.37
C ALA A 165 16.02 -5.61 -10.89
N TYR A 166 16.54 -5.72 -9.67
CA TYR A 166 16.85 -7.01 -9.05
C TYR A 166 15.61 -7.90 -8.92
N ILE A 167 14.52 -7.36 -8.36
CA ILE A 167 13.25 -8.11 -8.20
C ILE A 167 12.78 -8.64 -9.55
N LYS A 168 12.80 -7.81 -10.60
CA LYS A 168 12.45 -8.22 -11.96
C LYS A 168 13.34 -9.33 -12.51
N SER A 169 14.65 -9.19 -12.31
CA SER A 169 15.61 -10.20 -12.73
C SER A 169 15.39 -11.54 -12.05
N LYS A 170 15.06 -11.53 -10.75
CA LYS A 170 14.88 -12.74 -9.95
C LYS A 170 13.53 -13.42 -10.16
N TYR A 171 12.46 -12.64 -10.12
CA TYR A 171 11.09 -13.18 -10.17
C TYR A 171 10.47 -13.16 -11.58
N GLY A 172 11.16 -12.57 -12.56
CA GLY A 172 10.77 -12.52 -13.97
C GLY A 172 10.26 -11.15 -14.41
N GLU A 173 10.77 -10.67 -15.54
CA GLU A 173 10.37 -9.38 -16.13
C GLU A 173 8.88 -9.28 -16.44
N ASP A 174 8.25 -10.39 -16.83
CA ASP A 174 6.81 -10.45 -17.14
C ASP A 174 5.94 -10.61 -15.88
N ASN A 175 6.53 -10.95 -14.73
CA ASN A 175 5.85 -11.24 -13.48
C ASN A 175 5.89 -10.08 -12.48
N VAL A 176 6.75 -9.08 -12.71
CA VAL A 176 6.99 -7.98 -11.79
C VAL A 176 6.64 -6.65 -12.45
N SER A 177 5.81 -5.87 -11.79
CA SER A 177 5.45 -4.52 -12.27
C SER A 177 5.15 -3.57 -11.13
N GLN A 178 5.36 -2.30 -11.37
CA GLN A 178 4.74 -1.24 -10.57
C GLN A 178 3.28 -1.09 -11.02
N MET A 179 2.47 -0.43 -10.19
CA MET A 179 1.05 -0.24 -10.44
C MET A 179 0.68 1.22 -10.69
N LEU A 180 -0.50 1.40 -11.24
CA LEU A 180 -1.08 2.73 -11.41
C LEU A 180 -1.64 3.28 -10.10
N THR A 181 -1.77 4.59 -10.08
CA THR A 181 -2.65 5.31 -9.17
C THR A 181 -3.42 6.37 -9.96
N PHE A 182 -4.67 6.57 -9.64
CA PHE A 182 -5.50 7.61 -10.23
C PHE A 182 -5.64 8.76 -9.26
N ASN A 183 -5.14 9.93 -9.67
CA ASN A 183 -5.35 11.14 -8.89
C ASN A 183 -6.75 11.69 -9.17
N LYS A 184 -7.63 11.60 -8.19
CA LYS A 184 -8.99 12.12 -8.26
C LYS A 184 -9.04 13.57 -7.83
N LEU A 185 -9.99 14.32 -8.41
CA LEU A 185 -10.32 15.67 -7.96
C LEU A 185 -11.17 15.57 -6.69
N GLN A 186 -10.51 15.71 -5.54
CA GLN A 186 -11.21 15.82 -4.25
C GLN A 186 -11.72 17.25 -4.03
N GLY A 187 -12.61 17.44 -3.08
CA GLY A 187 -13.37 18.67 -2.86
C GLY A 187 -12.59 19.99 -3.03
N ARG A 188 -11.49 20.16 -2.27
CA ARG A 188 -10.64 21.36 -2.41
C ARG A 188 -10.04 21.51 -3.81
N ALA A 189 -9.61 20.38 -4.41
CA ALA A 189 -8.97 20.40 -5.71
C ALA A 189 -9.98 20.66 -6.83
N ALA A 190 -11.17 20.08 -6.74
CA ALA A 190 -12.26 20.31 -7.68
C ALA A 190 -12.68 21.79 -7.68
N LEU A 191 -12.91 22.35 -6.50
CA LEU A 191 -13.32 23.73 -6.35
C LEU A 191 -12.23 24.71 -6.86
N LYS A 192 -10.95 24.46 -6.54
CA LYS A 192 -9.84 25.25 -7.09
C LYS A 192 -9.74 25.16 -8.60
N GLU A 193 -9.97 23.99 -9.17
CA GLU A 193 -9.86 23.79 -10.62
C GLU A 193 -10.94 24.60 -11.37
N ILE A 194 -12.20 24.55 -10.93
CA ILE A 194 -13.28 25.34 -11.54
C ILE A 194 -13.03 26.84 -11.37
N MET A 195 -12.69 27.31 -10.17
CA MET A 195 -12.37 28.71 -9.92
C MET A 195 -11.23 29.21 -10.82
N ARG A 196 -10.20 28.40 -11.04
CA ARG A 196 -9.06 28.72 -11.89
C ARG A 196 -9.44 28.79 -13.38
N ILE A 197 -10.22 27.82 -13.87
CA ILE A 197 -10.63 27.76 -15.28
C ILE A 197 -11.57 28.91 -15.62
N THR A 198 -12.51 29.20 -14.73
CA THR A 198 -13.53 30.24 -14.94
C THR A 198 -13.01 31.67 -14.64
N ASN A 199 -11.83 31.79 -14.01
CA ASN A 199 -11.32 33.06 -13.45
C ASN A 199 -12.36 33.78 -12.56
N ALA A 200 -13.17 32.99 -11.83
CA ALA A 200 -14.29 33.51 -11.03
C ALA A 200 -13.82 34.38 -9.86
N VAL A 201 -12.65 34.10 -9.32
CA VAL A 201 -12.08 34.81 -8.17
C VAL A 201 -10.57 34.93 -8.28
N SER A 202 -9.98 35.85 -7.51
CA SER A 202 -8.53 35.98 -7.40
C SER A 202 -7.89 34.77 -6.71
N PHE A 203 -6.59 34.56 -6.89
CA PHE A 203 -5.85 33.49 -6.24
C PHE A 203 -5.94 33.54 -4.69
N ALA A 204 -5.93 34.75 -4.14
CA ALA A 204 -6.06 34.93 -2.69
C ALA A 204 -7.45 34.50 -2.18
N GLU A 205 -8.52 34.92 -2.87
CA GLU A 205 -9.89 34.53 -2.56
C GLU A 205 -10.11 33.03 -2.76
N MET A 206 -9.57 32.44 -3.82
CA MET A 206 -9.63 30.98 -4.04
C MET A 206 -9.07 30.21 -2.85
N ASN A 207 -7.91 30.63 -2.32
CA ASN A 207 -7.32 29.99 -1.15
C ASN A 207 -8.15 30.24 0.12
N ASP A 208 -8.72 31.43 0.28
CA ASP A 208 -9.59 31.78 1.41
C ASP A 208 -10.88 30.96 1.42
N ILE A 209 -11.48 30.74 0.26
CA ILE A 209 -12.66 29.88 0.10
C ILE A 209 -12.30 28.43 0.42
N THR A 210 -11.28 27.88 -0.23
CA THR A 210 -10.99 26.45 -0.19
C THR A 210 -10.38 25.96 1.12
N LYS A 211 -9.82 26.85 1.96
CA LYS A 211 -9.35 26.49 3.31
C LYS A 211 -10.48 25.99 4.23
N ASN A 212 -11.73 26.41 3.94
CA ASN A 212 -12.91 26.01 4.71
C ASN A 212 -13.44 24.61 4.36
N ILE A 213 -12.94 24.00 3.28
CA ILE A 213 -13.25 22.59 2.98
C ILE A 213 -12.29 21.71 3.79
N PRO A 214 -12.75 20.77 4.63
CA PRO A 214 -11.86 19.87 5.40
C PRO A 214 -11.05 18.95 4.48
N ASN A 215 -10.08 18.22 5.03
CA ASN A 215 -9.51 17.08 4.32
C ASN A 215 -10.51 15.93 4.37
N GLU A 216 -10.66 15.20 3.28
CA GLU A 216 -11.60 14.08 3.20
C GLU A 216 -11.30 13.01 4.26
N ALA A 217 -10.02 12.69 4.47
CA ALA A 217 -9.60 11.71 5.47
C ALA A 217 -10.01 12.07 6.92
N ASP A 218 -10.16 13.36 7.23
CA ASP A 218 -10.53 13.81 8.58
C ASP A 218 -12.04 13.67 8.85
N VAL A 219 -12.86 13.48 7.80
CA VAL A 219 -14.33 13.51 7.87
C VAL A 219 -14.99 12.36 7.10
N SER A 220 -14.23 11.38 6.61
CA SER A 220 -14.71 10.24 5.80
C SER A 220 -15.91 9.53 6.45
N ASP A 221 -15.78 9.17 7.73
CA ASP A 221 -16.81 8.44 8.47
C ASP A 221 -18.10 9.26 8.59
N LEU A 222 -17.96 10.58 8.81
CA LEU A 222 -19.11 11.50 8.91
C LEU A 222 -19.81 11.69 7.57
N ILE A 223 -19.07 11.67 6.47
CA ILE A 223 -19.64 11.75 5.10
C ILE A 223 -20.43 10.46 4.83
N GLU A 224 -19.85 9.31 5.12
CA GLU A 224 -20.49 8.00 4.94
C GLU A 224 -21.77 7.89 5.78
N GLU A 225 -21.73 8.26 7.07
CA GLU A 225 -22.91 8.27 7.94
C GLU A 225 -24.01 9.22 7.44
N SER A 226 -23.66 10.33 6.81
CA SER A 226 -24.65 11.28 6.26
C SER A 226 -25.29 10.82 4.97
N GLY A 227 -24.71 9.84 4.25
CA GLY A 227 -25.10 9.40 2.93
C GLY A 227 -24.81 10.40 1.80
N GLU A 228 -24.08 11.50 2.10
CA GLU A 228 -23.66 12.49 1.09
C GLU A 228 -22.46 11.94 0.31
N LYS A 229 -22.39 12.23 -0.99
CA LYS A 229 -21.30 11.74 -1.85
C LYS A 229 -20.23 12.79 -2.14
N SER A 230 -20.55 14.06 -1.93
CA SER A 230 -19.67 15.20 -2.19
C SER A 230 -19.18 15.81 -0.91
N LEU A 231 -17.86 15.91 -0.74
CA LEU A 231 -17.25 16.61 0.39
C LEU A 231 -17.61 18.11 0.37
N ILE A 232 -17.69 18.73 -0.81
CA ILE A 232 -18.08 20.14 -0.96
C ILE A 232 -19.50 20.31 -0.43
N ARG A 233 -20.44 19.50 -0.91
CA ARG A 233 -21.85 19.59 -0.52
C ARG A 233 -22.04 19.24 0.97
N TRP A 234 -21.37 18.23 1.44
CA TRP A 234 -21.34 17.87 2.86
C TRP A 234 -20.87 19.04 3.72
N THR A 235 -19.79 19.73 3.31
CA THR A 235 -19.27 20.89 4.05
C THR A 235 -20.28 22.03 4.08
N LEU A 236 -20.97 22.31 2.98
CA LEU A 236 -22.01 23.35 2.91
C LEU A 236 -23.22 23.05 3.82
N LEU A 237 -23.53 21.75 4.01
CA LEU A 237 -24.64 21.30 4.85
C LEU A 237 -24.30 21.28 6.33
N TYR A 238 -23.15 20.73 6.68
CA TYR A 238 -22.83 20.38 8.07
C TYR A 238 -21.75 21.27 8.69
N GLN A 239 -20.86 21.84 7.90
CA GLN A 239 -19.77 22.71 8.36
C GLN A 239 -19.62 23.97 7.47
N PRO A 240 -20.71 24.74 7.22
CA PRO A 240 -20.69 25.83 6.23
C PRO A 240 -19.74 26.97 6.57
N SER A 241 -19.45 27.20 7.86
CA SER A 241 -18.46 28.18 8.34
C SER A 241 -18.56 29.53 7.56
N ASP A 242 -17.44 30.04 7.08
CA ASP A 242 -17.38 31.24 6.26
C ASP A 242 -17.86 31.05 4.80
N LEU A 243 -18.08 29.79 4.34
CA LEU A 243 -18.52 29.49 2.98
C LEU A 243 -19.87 30.11 2.63
N VAL A 244 -20.73 30.36 3.62
CA VAL A 244 -22.04 31.00 3.44
C VAL A 244 -21.99 32.35 2.73
N LYS A 245 -20.83 33.02 2.72
CA LYS A 245 -20.61 34.29 2.00
C LYS A 245 -20.63 34.10 0.49
N TRP A 246 -20.22 32.93 0.02
CA TRP A 246 -20.05 32.60 -1.39
C TRP A 246 -21.08 31.59 -1.90
N CYS A 247 -21.41 30.59 -1.08
CA CYS A 247 -22.39 29.56 -1.41
C CYS A 247 -23.03 29.00 -0.15
N LYS A 248 -24.30 28.66 -0.20
CA LYS A 248 -25.06 27.97 0.85
C LYS A 248 -26.15 27.10 0.22
N VAL A 249 -26.61 26.11 0.96
CA VAL A 249 -27.77 25.28 0.59
C VAL A 249 -29.05 25.93 1.13
N ASN A 250 -30.07 26.06 0.30
CA ASN A 250 -31.39 26.55 0.71
C ASN A 250 -32.26 25.42 1.31
N GLN A 251 -33.48 25.73 1.72
CA GLN A 251 -34.42 24.74 2.29
C GLN A 251 -34.89 23.69 1.26
N GLU A 252 -34.79 23.99 -0.01
CA GLU A 252 -35.20 23.13 -1.12
C GLU A 252 -34.03 22.21 -1.56
N GLY A 253 -32.83 22.43 -1.02
CA GLY A 253 -31.62 21.66 -1.32
C GLY A 253 -30.78 22.25 -2.45
N ASP A 254 -31.15 23.42 -3.00
CA ASP A 254 -30.41 24.06 -4.08
C ASP A 254 -29.24 24.91 -3.55
N LEU A 255 -28.20 25.06 -4.36
CA LEU A 255 -27.09 25.96 -4.07
C LEU A 255 -27.48 27.40 -4.45
N ILE A 256 -27.28 28.32 -3.51
CA ILE A 256 -27.55 29.75 -3.71
C ILE A 256 -26.36 30.58 -3.21
N GLY A 257 -26.12 31.72 -3.85
CA GLY A 257 -25.05 32.64 -3.49
C GLY A 257 -24.24 33.14 -4.72
N PRO A 258 -23.26 34.04 -4.49
CA PRO A 258 -22.50 34.62 -5.59
C PRO A 258 -21.71 33.63 -6.44
N LEU A 259 -21.30 32.50 -5.84
CA LEU A 259 -20.51 31.45 -6.51
C LEU A 259 -21.26 30.11 -6.58
N ALA A 260 -22.60 30.10 -6.43
CA ALA A 260 -23.39 28.86 -6.43
C ALA A 260 -23.10 27.99 -7.66
N GLU A 261 -23.07 28.57 -8.86
CA GLU A 261 -22.77 27.87 -10.11
C GLU A 261 -21.35 27.24 -10.10
N ILE A 262 -20.37 27.95 -9.53
CA ILE A 262 -18.98 27.45 -9.40
C ILE A 262 -18.92 26.24 -8.47
N PHE A 263 -19.66 26.29 -7.36
CA PHE A 263 -19.75 25.18 -6.42
C PHE A 263 -20.48 23.98 -7.03
N GLU A 264 -21.55 24.21 -7.79
CA GLU A 264 -22.30 23.15 -8.48
C GLU A 264 -21.41 22.44 -9.51
N GLN A 265 -20.72 23.18 -10.37
CA GLN A 265 -19.75 22.62 -11.32
C GLN A 265 -18.61 21.86 -10.62
N ALA A 266 -18.17 22.34 -9.46
CA ALA A 266 -17.12 21.66 -8.69
C ALA A 266 -17.62 20.33 -8.09
N ILE A 267 -18.86 20.28 -7.60
CA ILE A 267 -19.53 19.07 -7.12
C ILE A 267 -19.66 18.04 -8.25
N ASP A 268 -20.03 18.49 -9.45
CA ASP A 268 -20.22 17.62 -10.62
C ASP A 268 -18.91 16.93 -11.07
N ILE A 269 -17.75 17.56 -10.86
CA ILE A 269 -16.45 16.98 -11.22
C ILE A 269 -15.72 16.32 -10.02
N GLU A 270 -16.24 16.48 -8.82
CA GLU A 270 -15.66 15.88 -7.62
C GLU A 270 -15.64 14.36 -7.74
N GLY A 271 -14.53 13.74 -7.33
CA GLY A 271 -14.31 12.30 -7.46
C GLY A 271 -13.88 11.83 -8.85
N THR A 272 -13.93 12.69 -9.89
CA THR A 272 -13.47 12.30 -11.23
C THR A 272 -11.95 12.19 -11.29
N ILE A 273 -11.46 11.33 -12.20
CA ILE A 273 -10.01 11.13 -12.41
C ILE A 273 -9.44 12.33 -13.14
N LYS A 274 -8.51 13.03 -12.50
CA LYS A 274 -7.77 14.14 -13.09
C LYS A 274 -6.55 13.68 -13.89
N SER A 275 -5.82 12.73 -13.34
CA SER A 275 -4.59 12.24 -13.95
C SER A 275 -4.25 10.84 -13.48
N GLN A 276 -3.47 10.16 -14.31
CA GLN A 276 -2.90 8.87 -14.02
C GLN A 276 -1.44 9.07 -13.58
N GLY A 277 -1.07 8.42 -12.49
CA GLY A 277 0.28 8.37 -11.95
C GLY A 277 0.77 6.94 -11.80
N LYS A 278 2.01 6.81 -11.37
CA LYS A 278 2.61 5.55 -10.95
C LYS A 278 2.65 5.54 -9.42
N HIS A 279 2.25 4.43 -8.79
CA HIS A 279 2.32 4.29 -7.34
C HIS A 279 3.79 4.40 -6.87
N ALA A 280 4.01 5.20 -5.84
CA ALA A 280 5.39 5.56 -5.44
C ALA A 280 6.16 4.37 -4.85
N ALA A 281 5.51 3.50 -4.09
CA ALA A 281 6.14 2.42 -3.34
C ALA A 281 5.86 1.03 -3.92
N GLY A 282 4.60 0.75 -4.27
CA GLY A 282 4.10 -0.59 -4.55
C GLY A 282 4.71 -1.25 -5.79
N VAL A 283 5.15 -2.48 -5.61
CA VAL A 283 5.59 -3.40 -6.66
C VAL A 283 4.80 -4.69 -6.52
N ILE A 284 4.21 -5.15 -7.61
CA ILE A 284 3.56 -6.46 -7.65
C ILE A 284 4.58 -7.50 -8.07
N ILE A 285 4.59 -8.63 -7.37
CA ILE A 285 5.29 -9.84 -7.76
C ILE A 285 4.23 -10.92 -7.94
N SER A 286 3.97 -11.34 -9.16
CA SER A 286 2.91 -12.27 -9.51
C SER A 286 3.45 -13.66 -9.81
N ALA A 287 2.73 -14.70 -9.40
CA ALA A 287 3.01 -16.08 -9.78
C ALA A 287 2.83 -16.30 -11.30
N ASN A 288 1.94 -15.55 -11.92
CA ASN A 288 1.64 -15.61 -13.35
C ASN A 288 2.19 -14.39 -14.10
N LYS A 289 2.30 -14.48 -15.41
CA LYS A 289 2.65 -13.31 -16.22
C LYS A 289 1.57 -12.25 -16.12
N LEU A 290 1.96 -11.05 -15.70
CA LEU A 290 1.00 -9.97 -15.42
C LEU A 290 0.10 -9.64 -16.61
N ARG A 291 0.62 -9.67 -17.83
CA ARG A 291 -0.18 -9.41 -19.05
C ARG A 291 -1.28 -10.43 -19.33
N GLU A 292 -1.26 -11.59 -18.66
CA GLU A 292 -2.29 -12.63 -18.77
C GLU A 292 -3.41 -12.45 -17.74
N VAL A 293 -3.15 -11.68 -16.68
CA VAL A 293 -4.02 -11.56 -15.52
C VAL A 293 -4.46 -10.13 -15.21
N CYS A 294 -3.79 -9.11 -15.75
CA CYS A 294 -4.26 -7.73 -15.65
C CYS A 294 -3.91 -6.92 -16.91
N PRO A 295 -4.65 -5.83 -17.20
CA PRO A 295 -4.30 -4.92 -18.28
C PRO A 295 -2.96 -4.24 -17.99
N MET A 296 -2.10 -4.13 -19.02
CA MET A 296 -0.83 -3.41 -18.91
C MET A 296 -0.94 -2.08 -19.66
N VAL A 297 -0.55 -0.99 -19.03
CA VAL A 297 -0.57 0.35 -19.60
C VAL A 297 0.81 0.98 -19.57
N GLN A 298 1.05 1.97 -20.41
CA GLN A 298 2.31 2.70 -20.43
C GLN A 298 2.25 3.90 -19.48
N ASP A 299 3.28 4.03 -18.63
CA ASP A 299 3.52 5.26 -17.87
C ASP A 299 4.05 6.38 -18.78
N ARG A 300 4.32 7.56 -18.20
CA ARG A 300 4.85 8.72 -18.95
C ARG A 300 6.21 8.45 -19.60
N ASN A 301 6.97 7.50 -19.06
CA ASN A 301 8.29 7.09 -19.54
C ASN A 301 8.21 5.90 -20.50
N LYS A 302 7.00 5.49 -20.91
CA LYS A 302 6.71 4.34 -21.78
C LYS A 302 7.04 2.98 -21.17
N ASN A 303 7.24 2.89 -19.84
CA ASN A 303 7.36 1.62 -19.15
C ASN A 303 5.96 1.00 -18.98
N LEU A 304 5.88 -0.32 -19.12
CA LEU A 304 4.65 -1.05 -18.82
C LEU A 304 4.47 -1.13 -17.29
N VAL A 305 3.27 -0.79 -16.85
CA VAL A 305 2.82 -0.89 -15.47
C VAL A 305 1.46 -1.57 -15.41
N ALA A 306 1.14 -2.21 -14.28
CA ALA A 306 -0.17 -2.82 -14.07
C ALA A 306 -1.26 -1.75 -14.10
N GLY A 307 -2.30 -1.98 -14.91
CA GLY A 307 -3.29 -0.98 -15.31
C GLY A 307 -4.46 -0.80 -14.35
N PHE A 308 -4.38 -1.36 -13.14
CA PHE A 308 -5.35 -1.21 -12.07
C PHE A 308 -4.74 -0.50 -10.86
N GLU A 309 -5.59 0.06 -10.00
CA GLU A 309 -5.20 0.55 -8.68
C GLU A 309 -4.93 -0.62 -7.72
N MET A 310 -4.29 -0.31 -6.59
CA MET A 310 -3.88 -1.30 -5.60
C MET A 310 -5.03 -2.18 -5.12
N GLY A 311 -6.18 -1.58 -4.74
CA GLY A 311 -7.34 -2.33 -4.26
C GLY A 311 -7.87 -3.33 -5.28
N ASP A 312 -8.01 -2.93 -6.54
CA ASP A 312 -8.47 -3.81 -7.62
C ASP A 312 -7.50 -4.98 -7.86
N LEU A 313 -6.18 -4.75 -7.71
CA LEU A 313 -5.16 -5.76 -7.88
C LEU A 313 -5.14 -6.75 -6.71
N GLU A 314 -5.33 -6.27 -5.49
CA GLU A 314 -5.49 -7.10 -4.29
C GLU A 314 -6.74 -7.97 -4.37
N ASP A 315 -7.87 -7.41 -4.81
CA ASP A 315 -9.12 -8.14 -5.03
C ASP A 315 -8.97 -9.26 -6.10
N GLN A 316 -8.06 -9.09 -7.04
CA GLN A 316 -7.71 -10.11 -8.03
C GLN A 316 -6.69 -11.13 -7.52
N GLY A 317 -6.22 -10.98 -6.28
CA GLY A 317 -5.26 -11.88 -5.65
C GLY A 317 -3.80 -11.57 -5.94
N HIS A 318 -3.49 -10.38 -6.46
CA HIS A 318 -2.11 -9.96 -6.62
C HIS A 318 -1.52 -9.46 -5.30
N VAL A 319 -0.27 -9.82 -5.04
CA VAL A 319 0.42 -9.46 -3.81
C VAL A 319 1.36 -8.28 -4.05
N LYS A 320 1.16 -7.24 -3.26
CA LYS A 320 1.96 -6.02 -3.25
C LYS A 320 3.15 -6.14 -2.30
N PHE A 321 4.28 -5.60 -2.71
CA PHE A 321 5.46 -5.38 -1.89
C PHE A 321 5.81 -3.90 -1.93
N ASP A 322 5.92 -3.25 -0.78
CA ASP A 322 6.20 -1.82 -0.70
C ASP A 322 7.71 -1.56 -0.58
N ILE A 323 8.29 -1.05 -1.67
CA ILE A 323 9.70 -0.67 -1.74
C ILE A 323 9.78 0.85 -1.77
N LEU A 324 10.22 1.44 -0.66
CA LEU A 324 10.23 2.89 -0.44
C LEU A 324 11.64 3.46 -0.50
N GLY A 325 11.83 4.46 -1.36
CA GLY A 325 13.07 5.24 -1.42
C GLY A 325 13.08 6.31 -0.32
N ILE A 326 14.05 6.26 0.58
CA ILE A 326 14.17 7.15 1.75
C ILE A 326 15.44 7.98 1.64
N ASP A 327 15.29 9.30 1.47
CA ASP A 327 16.42 10.25 1.37
C ASP A 327 17.33 10.26 2.59
N LEU A 328 16.79 9.97 3.78
CA LEU A 328 17.61 9.91 4.99
C LEU A 328 18.61 8.76 4.95
N LEU A 329 18.21 7.60 4.40
CA LEU A 329 19.12 6.46 4.25
C LEU A 329 20.25 6.79 3.26
N SER A 330 19.96 7.50 2.17
CA SER A 330 20.97 8.00 1.23
C SER A 330 22.01 8.89 1.93
N LYS A 331 21.55 9.85 2.73
CA LYS A 331 22.44 10.75 3.48
C LYS A 331 23.29 10.02 4.53
N ILE A 332 22.74 9.01 5.20
CA ILE A 332 23.50 8.20 6.16
C ILE A 332 24.58 7.40 5.43
N MET A 333 24.28 6.87 4.26
CA MET A 333 25.27 6.15 3.44
C MET A 333 26.40 7.06 2.97
N GLU A 334 26.10 8.27 2.48
CA GLU A 334 27.12 9.27 2.10
C GLU A 334 28.08 9.55 3.24
N ILE A 335 27.56 9.73 4.48
CA ILE A 335 28.39 9.96 5.66
C ILE A 335 29.28 8.75 6.00
N LYS A 336 28.76 7.53 5.81
CA LYS A 336 29.52 6.29 6.06
C LYS A 336 30.67 6.10 5.06
N ASP A 337 30.46 6.49 3.80
CA ASP A 337 31.44 6.34 2.73
C ASP A 337 32.57 7.41 2.83
N GLU A 338 32.34 8.52 3.54
CA GLU A 338 33.33 9.59 3.77
C GLU A 338 34.24 9.33 4.99
N HIS A 339 33.94 8.32 5.82
CA HIS A 339 34.66 8.00 7.07
C HIS A 339 35.14 6.56 7.09
#